data_9b4e6cace91005e1d67402360d84616e
#
_entry.id   9b4e6cace91005e1d67402360d84616e
#
_cell.length_a   1.000
_cell.length_b   1.000
_cell.length_c   1.000
_cell.angle_alpha   90.00
_cell.angle_beta   90.00
_cell.angle_gamma   90.00
#
_symmetry.space_group_name_H-M   'P 1'
#
loop_
_entity.id
_entity.type
_entity.pdbx_description
1 polymer ?
#
loop_
_entity_poly.entity_id
_entity_poly.type
_entity_poly.pdbx_seq_one_letter_code
_entity_poly.pdbx_strand_id
1 'polypeptide(L)'
;MTDKTEKPELKIVRKEPELTIKQRAFVEEIIKGKLGSYKEAYAKVYDVTLTKTGNIPKWVEVEASKLVANPKIALSLHKAIERKETSAVASSLRTRNYVLERLMKESKEADSDSARITALSLLGKTVNLFSDTIEIKESRDSVDIEEEIEAKIVALLKEQEAE
;
A
#
# COMPACT_ATOMS: atom_id res chain seq x y z
N MET A 1 7.03 -30.28 41.67
CA MET A 1 6.62 -30.81 40.36
C MET A 1 5.27 -30.16 40.03
N THR A 2 5.27 -29.05 39.33
CA THR A 2 4.05 -28.37 38.92
C THR A 2 3.91 -28.54 37.39
N ASP A 3 2.96 -29.40 37.07
CA ASP A 3 2.55 -29.74 35.71
C ASP A 3 1.87 -28.49 35.07
N LYS A 4 2.57 -27.85 34.12
CA LYS A 4 2.01 -26.78 33.28
C LYS A 4 1.26 -27.45 32.13
N THR A 5 -0.02 -27.66 32.31
CA THR A 5 -0.93 -27.99 31.22
C THR A 5 -0.99 -26.79 30.26
N GLU A 6 -0.21 -26.86 29.18
CA GLU A 6 -0.37 -25.97 28.04
C GLU A 6 -1.76 -26.18 27.43
N LYS A 7 -2.59 -25.15 27.51
CA LYS A 7 -3.88 -25.14 26.81
C LYS A 7 -3.60 -25.13 25.31
N PRO A 8 -4.21 -26.02 24.52
CA PRO A 8 -4.04 -26.00 23.07
C PRO A 8 -4.60 -24.69 22.50
N GLU A 9 -3.73 -23.91 21.86
CA GLU A 9 -4.16 -22.75 21.07
C GLU A 9 -5.04 -23.22 19.91
N LEU A 10 -6.34 -22.96 20.03
CA LEU A 10 -7.29 -23.16 18.96
C LEU A 10 -6.95 -22.20 17.80
N LYS A 11 -6.18 -22.66 16.83
CA LYS A 11 -6.00 -21.99 15.56
C LYS A 11 -7.34 -22.00 14.82
N ILE A 12 -8.08 -20.90 14.90
CA ILE A 12 -9.28 -20.70 14.09
C ILE A 12 -8.82 -20.62 12.64
N VAL A 13 -8.83 -21.74 11.94
CA VAL A 13 -8.68 -21.79 10.48
C VAL A 13 -9.96 -21.17 9.90
N ARG A 14 -9.97 -19.86 9.68
CA ARG A 14 -11.07 -19.19 9.00
C ARG A 14 -11.09 -19.71 7.56
N LYS A 15 -12.03 -20.63 7.30
CA LYS A 15 -12.32 -21.10 5.95
C LYS A 15 -12.59 -19.89 5.07
N GLU A 16 -11.87 -19.76 3.95
CA GLU A 16 -12.13 -18.65 3.01
C GLU A 16 -13.58 -18.72 2.55
N PRO A 17 -14.27 -17.58 2.43
CA PRO A 17 -15.66 -17.58 1.98
C PRO A 17 -15.75 -18.20 0.60
N GLU A 18 -16.59 -19.21 0.45
CA GLU A 18 -16.84 -19.84 -0.85
C GLU A 18 -17.52 -18.84 -1.79
N LEU A 19 -16.75 -18.36 -2.77
CA LEU A 19 -17.25 -17.52 -3.85
C LEU A 19 -17.67 -18.40 -5.02
N THR A 20 -18.73 -18.00 -5.73
CA THR A 20 -19.06 -18.59 -7.02
C THR A 20 -17.94 -18.36 -8.04
N ILE A 21 -17.91 -19.15 -9.11
CA ILE A 21 -16.89 -19.02 -10.17
C ILE A 21 -16.90 -17.59 -10.75
N LYS A 22 -18.08 -17.01 -11.03
CA LYS A 22 -18.19 -15.64 -11.54
C LYS A 22 -17.75 -14.58 -10.52
N GLN A 23 -18.09 -14.77 -9.25
CA GLN A 23 -17.63 -13.86 -8.19
C GLN A 23 -16.09 -13.88 -8.03
N ARG A 24 -15.49 -15.05 -8.11
CA ARG A 24 -14.02 -15.18 -8.09
C ARG A 24 -13.38 -14.50 -9.29
N ALA A 25 -13.90 -14.74 -10.50
CA ALA A 25 -13.43 -14.08 -11.69
C ALA A 25 -13.57 -12.55 -11.63
N PHE A 26 -14.64 -12.05 -11.01
CA PHE A 26 -14.85 -10.62 -10.80
C PHE A 26 -13.78 -10.01 -9.88
N VAL A 27 -13.47 -10.66 -8.75
CA VAL A 27 -12.39 -10.22 -7.86
C VAL A 27 -11.04 -10.24 -8.57
N GLU A 28 -10.73 -11.28 -9.33
CA GLU A 28 -9.49 -11.39 -10.10
C GLU A 28 -9.38 -10.29 -11.16
N GLU A 29 -10.46 -9.96 -11.85
CA GLU A 29 -10.46 -8.92 -12.87
C GLU A 29 -10.24 -7.53 -12.28
N ILE A 30 -10.81 -7.23 -11.12
CA ILE A 30 -10.56 -5.98 -10.39
C ILE A 30 -9.07 -5.85 -10.03
N ILE A 31 -8.42 -6.95 -9.62
CA ILE A 31 -7.02 -6.93 -9.21
C ILE A 31 -6.08 -6.79 -10.40
N LYS A 32 -6.44 -7.35 -11.56
CA LYS A 32 -5.67 -7.22 -12.80
C LYS A 32 -5.75 -5.81 -13.37
N GLY A 33 -6.93 -5.17 -13.25
CA GLY A 33 -7.20 -3.84 -13.77
C GLY A 33 -6.75 -2.71 -12.85
N LYS A 34 -7.20 -1.48 -13.14
CA LYS A 34 -7.05 -0.32 -12.26
C LYS A 34 -8.02 -0.47 -11.08
N LEU A 35 -7.51 -0.34 -9.87
CA LEU A 35 -8.34 -0.27 -8.66
C LEU A 35 -9.41 0.80 -8.83
N GLY A 36 -10.69 0.42 -8.73
CA GLY A 36 -11.83 1.32 -8.90
C GLY A 36 -12.66 1.11 -10.18
N SER A 37 -12.21 0.29 -11.11
CA SER A 37 -12.96 0.00 -12.35
C SER A 37 -13.92 -1.19 -12.19
N TYR A 38 -14.79 -1.14 -11.18
CA TYR A 38 -15.76 -2.22 -10.89
C TYR A 38 -16.73 -2.46 -12.03
N LYS A 39 -17.14 -1.40 -12.73
CA LYS A 39 -18.04 -1.41 -13.87
C LYS A 39 -17.50 -2.23 -15.03
N GLU A 40 -16.23 -2.02 -15.38
CA GLU A 40 -15.57 -2.74 -16.46
C GLU A 40 -15.34 -4.22 -16.11
N ALA A 41 -14.90 -4.49 -14.87
CA ALA A 41 -14.72 -5.84 -14.37
C ALA A 41 -16.05 -6.63 -14.39
N TYR A 42 -17.15 -5.98 -13.96
CA TYR A 42 -18.47 -6.58 -14.01
C TYR A 42 -18.88 -6.87 -15.46
N ALA A 43 -18.80 -5.87 -16.33
CA ALA A 43 -19.19 -6.01 -17.74
C ALA A 43 -18.47 -7.15 -18.44
N LYS A 44 -17.18 -7.33 -18.16
CA LYS A 44 -16.35 -8.39 -18.73
C LYS A 44 -16.70 -9.77 -18.19
N VAL A 45 -16.89 -9.92 -16.88
CA VAL A 45 -17.13 -11.23 -16.25
C VAL A 45 -18.56 -11.74 -16.46
N TYR A 46 -19.53 -10.80 -16.57
CA TYR A 46 -20.92 -11.14 -16.77
C TYR A 46 -21.40 -11.00 -18.21
N ASP A 47 -20.46 -10.82 -19.17
CA ASP A 47 -20.72 -10.75 -20.62
C ASP A 47 -21.81 -9.73 -20.98
N VAL A 48 -21.71 -8.51 -20.40
CA VAL A 48 -22.71 -7.47 -20.58
C VAL A 48 -22.63 -6.91 -22.00
N THR A 49 -23.77 -6.93 -22.72
CA THR A 49 -23.88 -6.32 -24.03
C THR A 49 -23.75 -4.80 -23.94
N LEU A 50 -22.86 -4.23 -24.73
CA LEU A 50 -22.69 -2.79 -24.83
C LEU A 50 -23.92 -2.11 -25.44
N THR A 51 -24.15 -0.86 -25.11
CA THR A 51 -25.20 -0.05 -25.72
C THR A 51 -24.92 0.18 -27.22
N LYS A 52 -25.92 0.65 -27.98
CA LYS A 52 -25.74 1.01 -29.41
C LYS A 52 -24.63 2.04 -29.65
N THR A 53 -24.25 2.79 -28.61
CA THR A 53 -23.15 3.78 -28.62
C THR A 53 -21.80 3.20 -28.17
N GLY A 54 -21.70 1.87 -27.94
CA GLY A 54 -20.47 1.21 -27.49
C GLY A 54 -20.14 1.40 -26.01
N ASN A 55 -21.02 2.03 -25.23
CA ASN A 55 -20.81 2.28 -23.81
C ASN A 55 -21.38 1.16 -22.92
N ILE A 56 -20.80 0.97 -21.74
CA ILE A 56 -21.36 0.07 -20.73
C ILE A 56 -22.64 0.70 -20.16
N PRO A 57 -23.76 -0.05 -20.10
CA PRO A 57 -25.04 0.45 -19.55
C PRO A 57 -24.90 0.96 -18.12
N LYS A 58 -25.63 2.01 -17.76
CA LYS A 58 -25.59 2.61 -16.42
C LYS A 58 -25.96 1.66 -15.28
N TRP A 59 -26.89 0.73 -15.53
CA TRP A 59 -27.30 -0.25 -14.53
C TRP A 59 -26.15 -1.16 -14.07
N VAL A 60 -25.14 -1.36 -14.90
CA VAL A 60 -23.96 -2.19 -14.59
C VAL A 60 -23.19 -1.61 -13.41
N GLU A 61 -23.10 -0.31 -13.29
CA GLU A 61 -22.43 0.38 -12.18
C GLU A 61 -23.12 0.08 -10.84
N VAL A 62 -24.46 0.09 -10.85
CA VAL A 62 -25.27 -0.24 -9.67
C VAL A 62 -25.07 -1.71 -9.26
N GLU A 63 -25.12 -2.63 -10.22
CA GLU A 63 -24.94 -4.06 -9.95
C GLU A 63 -23.50 -4.38 -9.51
N ALA A 64 -22.49 -3.75 -10.11
CA ALA A 64 -21.10 -3.89 -9.69
C ALA A 64 -20.92 -3.38 -8.25
N SER A 65 -21.49 -2.24 -7.89
CA SER A 65 -21.44 -1.68 -6.54
C SER A 65 -22.11 -2.58 -5.50
N LYS A 66 -23.30 -3.13 -5.82
CA LYS A 66 -23.98 -4.12 -4.96
C LYS A 66 -23.11 -5.37 -4.77
N LEU A 67 -22.45 -5.82 -5.83
CA LEU A 67 -21.60 -7.00 -5.78
C LEU A 67 -20.39 -6.78 -4.88
N VAL A 68 -19.74 -5.62 -4.97
CA VAL A 68 -18.59 -5.24 -4.10
C VAL A 68 -19.04 -5.07 -2.65
N ALA A 69 -20.25 -4.56 -2.41
CA ALA A 69 -20.83 -4.42 -1.07
C ALA A 69 -21.14 -5.76 -0.40
N ASN A 70 -21.14 -6.87 -1.14
CA ASN A 70 -21.34 -8.19 -0.54
C ASN A 70 -20.16 -8.52 0.38
N PRO A 71 -20.40 -8.85 1.69
CA PRO A 71 -19.32 -9.08 2.67
C PRO A 71 -18.32 -10.15 2.26
N LYS A 72 -18.76 -11.21 1.56
CA LYS A 72 -17.87 -12.28 1.10
C LYS A 72 -16.91 -11.79 0.01
N ILE A 73 -17.41 -10.96 -0.91
CA ILE A 73 -16.62 -10.38 -2.01
C ILE A 73 -15.69 -9.31 -1.47
N ALA A 74 -16.19 -8.42 -0.60
CA ALA A 74 -15.37 -7.39 0.04
C ALA A 74 -14.19 -8.00 0.81
N LEU A 75 -14.42 -9.04 1.61
CA LEU A 75 -13.34 -9.73 2.32
C LEU A 75 -12.34 -10.41 1.36
N SER A 76 -12.84 -11.03 0.29
CA SER A 76 -12.00 -11.68 -0.70
C SER A 76 -11.15 -10.67 -1.48
N LEU A 77 -11.74 -9.53 -1.83
CA LEU A 77 -11.06 -8.42 -2.50
C LEU A 77 -9.97 -7.83 -1.62
N HIS A 78 -10.27 -7.57 -0.35
CA HIS A 78 -9.28 -7.06 0.61
C HIS A 78 -8.06 -7.98 0.74
N LYS A 79 -8.30 -9.28 0.95
CA LYS A 79 -7.21 -10.27 1.00
C LYS A 79 -6.39 -10.35 -0.28
N ALA A 80 -7.04 -10.20 -1.42
CA ALA A 80 -6.36 -10.29 -2.70
C ALA A 80 -5.52 -9.02 -2.99
N ILE A 81 -5.97 -7.85 -2.58
CA ILE A 81 -5.19 -6.60 -2.60
C ILE A 81 -3.97 -6.73 -1.69
N GLU A 82 -4.16 -7.14 -0.45
CA GLU A 82 -3.08 -7.37 0.51
C GLU A 82 -2.01 -8.34 -0.03
N ARG A 83 -2.43 -9.45 -0.63
CA ARG A 83 -1.50 -10.40 -1.28
C ARG A 83 -0.74 -9.76 -2.44
N LYS A 84 -1.39 -8.91 -3.24
CA LYS A 84 -0.74 -8.20 -4.35
C LYS A 84 0.30 -7.20 -3.85
N GLU A 85 -0.03 -6.44 -2.81
CA GLU A 85 0.86 -5.48 -2.17
C GLU A 85 2.07 -6.17 -1.53
N THR A 86 1.86 -7.22 -0.74
CA THR A 86 2.94 -8.00 -0.14
C THR A 86 3.85 -8.64 -1.20
N SER A 87 3.27 -9.15 -2.30
CA SER A 87 4.04 -9.70 -3.41
C SER A 87 4.85 -8.62 -4.13
N ALA A 88 4.31 -7.42 -4.33
CA ALA A 88 5.00 -6.30 -4.93
C ALA A 88 6.18 -5.83 -4.07
N VAL A 89 5.98 -5.70 -2.74
CA VAL A 89 7.04 -5.37 -1.78
C VAL A 89 8.13 -6.44 -1.80
N ALA A 90 7.78 -7.73 -1.74
CA ALA A 90 8.74 -8.82 -1.79
C ALA A 90 9.53 -8.86 -3.11
N SER A 91 8.91 -8.49 -4.23
CA SER A 91 9.58 -8.38 -5.53
C SER A 91 10.56 -7.22 -5.55
N SER A 92 10.18 -6.05 -5.04
CA SER A 92 11.05 -4.87 -4.99
C SER A 92 12.26 -5.10 -4.09
N LEU A 93 12.08 -5.76 -2.93
CA LEU A 93 13.16 -6.14 -2.04
C LEU A 93 14.15 -7.11 -2.71
N ARG A 94 13.64 -8.11 -3.44
CA ARG A 94 14.50 -9.04 -4.20
C ARG A 94 15.34 -8.31 -5.25
N THR A 95 14.73 -7.40 -6.01
CA THR A 95 15.45 -6.59 -7.01
C THR A 95 16.51 -5.71 -6.35
N ARG A 96 16.17 -5.05 -5.24
CA ARG A 96 17.10 -4.25 -4.45
C ARG A 96 18.29 -5.09 -3.97
N ASN A 97 18.04 -6.24 -3.38
CA ASN A 97 19.07 -7.13 -2.88
C ASN A 97 19.98 -7.62 -4.01
N TYR A 98 19.42 -8.01 -5.16
CA TYR A 98 20.18 -8.39 -6.33
C TYR A 98 21.12 -7.27 -6.81
N VAL A 99 20.63 -6.03 -6.90
CA VAL A 99 21.46 -4.88 -7.30
C VAL A 99 22.59 -4.65 -6.30
N LEU A 100 22.29 -4.72 -4.99
CA LEU A 100 23.31 -4.56 -3.94
C LEU A 100 24.39 -5.65 -3.99
N GLU A 101 23.98 -6.91 -4.17
CA GLU A 101 24.92 -8.04 -4.32
C GLU A 101 25.83 -7.85 -5.54
N ARG A 102 25.25 -7.42 -6.68
CA ARG A 102 26.07 -7.14 -7.88
C ARG A 102 27.03 -5.99 -7.65
N LEU A 103 26.61 -4.89 -7.04
CA LEU A 103 27.49 -3.78 -6.71
C LEU A 103 28.61 -4.18 -5.73
N MET A 104 28.29 -5.00 -4.72
CA MET A 104 29.29 -5.56 -3.81
C MET A 104 30.30 -6.45 -4.53
N LYS A 105 29.86 -7.23 -5.48
CA LYS A 105 30.73 -8.06 -6.31
C LYS A 105 31.65 -7.20 -7.18
N GLU A 106 31.08 -6.25 -7.92
CA GLU A 106 31.84 -5.33 -8.78
C GLU A 106 32.85 -4.48 -7.99
N SER A 107 32.51 -4.07 -6.76
CA SER A 107 33.44 -3.31 -5.90
C SER A 107 34.69 -4.11 -5.47
N LYS A 108 34.64 -5.44 -5.52
CA LYS A 108 35.76 -6.33 -5.15
C LYS A 108 36.50 -6.90 -6.35
N GLU A 109 35.77 -7.25 -7.40
CA GLU A 109 36.25 -8.11 -8.49
C GLU A 109 36.31 -7.40 -9.86
N ALA A 110 35.89 -6.13 -9.96
CA ALA A 110 35.98 -5.43 -11.24
C ALA A 110 37.42 -5.29 -11.75
N ASP A 111 37.61 -5.43 -13.04
CA ASP A 111 38.93 -5.36 -13.69
C ASP A 111 39.52 -3.94 -13.68
N SER A 112 38.68 -2.91 -13.54
CA SER A 112 39.06 -1.51 -13.57
C SER A 112 38.89 -0.83 -12.21
N ASP A 113 39.88 -0.05 -11.78
CA ASP A 113 39.79 0.75 -10.56
C ASP A 113 38.64 1.76 -10.61
N SER A 114 38.40 2.34 -11.78
CA SER A 114 37.25 3.25 -11.99
C SER A 114 35.91 2.56 -11.74
N ALA A 115 35.76 1.32 -12.21
CA ALA A 115 34.53 0.53 -11.97
C ALA A 115 34.36 0.21 -10.48
N ARG A 116 35.45 -0.15 -9.77
CA ARG A 116 35.45 -0.38 -8.32
C ARG A 116 35.02 0.85 -7.54
N ILE A 117 35.59 2.01 -7.86
CA ILE A 117 35.27 3.29 -7.22
C ILE A 117 33.81 3.66 -7.47
N THR A 118 33.33 3.47 -8.70
CA THR A 118 31.93 3.74 -9.07
C THR A 118 30.97 2.85 -8.29
N ALA A 119 31.26 1.54 -8.20
CA ALA A 119 30.46 0.60 -7.44
C ALA A 119 30.40 0.96 -5.94
N LEU A 120 31.54 1.33 -5.34
CA LEU A 120 31.62 1.78 -3.95
C LEU A 120 30.84 3.09 -3.72
N SER A 121 30.94 4.03 -4.65
CA SER A 121 30.17 5.29 -4.59
C SER A 121 28.67 5.05 -4.65
N LEU A 122 28.21 4.14 -5.52
CA LEU A 122 26.80 3.76 -5.59
C LEU A 122 26.33 3.05 -4.31
N LEU A 123 27.15 2.14 -3.76
CA LEU A 123 26.87 1.51 -2.47
C LEU A 123 26.76 2.55 -1.35
N GLY A 124 27.69 3.50 -1.28
CA GLY A 124 27.66 4.59 -0.30
C GLY A 124 26.38 5.43 -0.39
N LYS A 125 25.88 5.70 -1.60
CA LYS A 125 24.59 6.39 -1.81
C LYS A 125 23.41 5.59 -1.27
N THR A 126 23.42 4.26 -1.35
CA THR A 126 22.31 3.43 -0.85
C THR A 126 22.17 3.46 0.67
N VAL A 127 23.23 3.77 1.39
CA VAL A 127 23.26 3.89 2.86
C VAL A 127 23.34 5.35 3.33
N ASN A 128 23.11 6.31 2.42
CA ASN A 128 23.16 7.75 2.68
C ASN A 128 24.52 8.22 3.26
N LEU A 129 25.61 7.53 2.94
CA LEU A 129 26.93 7.84 3.48
C LEU A 129 27.43 9.25 3.07
N PHE A 130 26.97 9.76 1.92
CA PHE A 130 27.36 11.05 1.34
C PHE A 130 26.27 12.12 1.42
N SER A 131 25.15 11.83 2.08
CA SER A 131 24.11 12.84 2.30
C SER A 131 24.39 13.53 3.62
N ASP A 132 24.75 14.81 3.57
CA ASP A 132 24.66 15.72 4.70
C ASP A 132 23.16 15.91 4.98
N THR A 133 22.55 14.94 5.63
CA THR A 133 21.18 15.09 6.12
C THR A 133 21.26 16.00 7.33
N ILE A 134 21.16 17.30 7.11
CA ILE A 134 20.79 18.23 8.18
C ILE A 134 19.37 17.83 8.54
N GLU A 135 19.19 16.96 9.52
CA GLU A 135 17.91 16.81 10.20
C GLU A 135 17.63 18.16 10.88
N ILE A 136 16.92 19.03 10.17
CA ILE A 136 16.26 20.15 10.82
C ILE A 136 15.15 19.51 11.66
N LYS A 137 15.51 19.05 12.85
CA LYS A 137 14.53 18.84 13.92
C LYS A 137 14.00 20.22 14.27
N GLU A 138 12.97 20.67 13.56
CA GLU A 138 12.04 21.62 14.13
C GLU A 138 11.31 20.89 15.27
N SER A 139 12.01 20.74 16.38
CA SER A 139 11.36 20.48 17.66
C SER A 139 10.70 21.80 18.06
N ARG A 140 9.57 22.13 17.47
CA ARG A 140 8.64 23.04 18.12
C ARG A 140 8.19 22.30 19.36
N ASP A 141 8.63 22.76 20.51
CA ASP A 141 8.14 22.22 21.77
C ASP A 141 6.61 22.39 21.78
N SER A 142 5.90 21.37 22.25
CA SER A 142 4.44 21.44 22.42
C SER A 142 3.99 22.68 23.18
N VAL A 143 4.84 23.17 24.06
CA VAL A 143 4.68 24.42 24.83
C VAL A 143 4.64 25.65 23.91
N ASP A 144 5.54 25.75 22.93
CA ASP A 144 5.56 26.87 21.96
C ASP A 144 4.30 26.91 21.12
N ILE A 145 3.76 25.73 20.76
CA ILE A 145 2.51 25.60 19.99
C ILE A 145 1.30 25.99 20.83
N GLU A 146 1.26 25.58 22.09
CA GLU A 146 0.19 25.94 23.04
C GLU A 146 0.17 27.45 23.26
N GLU A 147 1.30 28.09 23.51
CA GLU A 147 1.40 29.54 23.69
C GLU A 147 0.97 30.32 22.43
N GLU A 148 1.32 29.83 21.22
CA GLU A 148 0.89 30.47 19.97
C GLU A 148 -0.63 30.34 19.76
N ILE A 149 -1.23 29.22 20.13
CA ILE A 149 -2.68 28.96 20.03
C ILE A 149 -3.40 29.86 21.05
N GLU A 150 -2.95 29.92 22.29
CA GLU A 150 -3.54 30.78 23.33
C GLU A 150 -3.48 32.26 22.95
N ALA A 151 -2.35 32.73 22.44
CA ALA A 151 -2.21 34.09 21.94
C ALA A 151 -3.18 34.43 20.80
N LYS A 152 -3.40 33.54 19.88
CA LYS A 152 -4.38 33.70 18.77
C LYS A 152 -5.81 33.71 19.27
N ILE A 153 -6.17 32.85 20.24
CA ILE A 153 -7.50 32.82 20.84
C ILE A 153 -7.80 34.14 21.57
N VAL A 154 -6.86 34.61 22.34
CA VAL A 154 -7.02 35.90 23.06
C VAL A 154 -7.15 37.08 22.09
N ALA A 155 -6.43 37.07 20.97
CA ALA A 155 -6.55 38.11 19.94
C ALA A 155 -7.96 38.12 19.30
N LEU A 156 -8.47 36.94 18.94
CA LEU A 156 -9.83 36.81 18.37
C LEU A 156 -10.93 37.21 19.32
N LEU A 157 -10.80 36.90 20.61
CA LEU A 157 -11.79 37.30 21.63
C LEU A 157 -11.82 38.82 21.80
N LYS A 158 -10.66 39.51 21.78
CA LYS A 158 -10.58 40.97 21.84
C LYS A 158 -11.18 41.67 20.60
N GLU A 159 -11.09 41.07 19.43
CA GLU A 159 -11.72 41.60 18.24
C GLU A 159 -13.27 41.47 18.28
N GLN A 160 -13.79 40.43 18.89
CA GLN A 160 -15.25 40.26 19.11
C GLN A 160 -15.86 41.17 20.18
N GLU A 161 -15.06 41.62 21.17
CA GLU A 161 -15.52 42.57 22.18
C GLU A 161 -15.45 44.04 21.73
N ALA A 162 -14.83 44.30 20.57
CA ALA A 162 -14.67 45.64 20.01
C ALA A 162 -15.70 46.01 18.92
N GLU A 163 -16.57 45.10 18.53
CA GLU A 163 -17.75 45.33 17.67
C GLU A 163 -19.02 45.53 18.50
#